data_b17fef29d7a93170c2154daddd863f1a
#
_entry.id   b17fef29d7a93170c2154daddd863f1a
#
_cell.length_a   1.000
_cell.length_b   1.000
_cell.length_c   1.000
_cell.angle_alpha   90.00
_cell.angle_beta   90.00
_cell.angle_gamma   90.00
#
_symmetry.space_group_name_H-M   'P 1'
#
loop_
_entity.id
_entity.type
_entity.pdbx_description
1 polymer ?
#
loop_
_entity_poly.entity_id
_entity_poly.type
_entity_poly.pdbx_seq_one_letter_code
_entity_poly.pdbx_strand_id
1 'polypeptide(L)'
;MIKLIVFDLDGVLVDAKEIHYESLNKALEQIDGKFAINREEHLTKYDGLPTKTKLNLLSTDKGLPQSTHNKIWELKQTLTFDVIKEQLKEDLKLKDVLRKLKKDGYKIYVASNSIRESIKLMLHKTGLLEYVDHYFGNEDVKYSKPHPEMYLKSMVHAGVKPNETMVIEDSFHGRQAALDSGAYLCAVETPNDVTYDKITKLIKSVTYGSKTEQKWESDEFNILIPMAGAGSRFSLAGYTFPKPLIEVNNKPMIQVVIENLNIKANFIYIVQKEHYEKYNLKYLLNLITPNCEIVQVDGVTEGAACTTLLAKEYINNNKHLLIANSDQFVEWDSNSFYYSMTNDNLDGG
;
A
#
# COMPACT_ATOMS: atom_id res chain seq x y z
N MET A 1 14.48 -10.74 -8.14
CA MET A 1 15.37 -9.91 -7.27
C MET A 1 15.21 -8.46 -7.67
N ILE A 2 15.03 -7.56 -6.72
CA ILE A 2 14.88 -6.11 -6.99
C ILE A 2 16.17 -5.57 -7.62
N LYS A 3 16.02 -4.74 -8.63
CA LYS A 3 17.12 -4.08 -9.36
C LYS A 3 16.97 -2.56 -9.40
N LEU A 4 15.71 -2.07 -9.34
CA LEU A 4 15.35 -0.67 -9.39
C LEU A 4 14.58 -0.27 -8.13
N ILE A 5 14.97 0.85 -7.52
CA ILE A 5 14.21 1.52 -6.48
C ILE A 5 13.81 2.87 -7.01
N VAL A 6 12.52 3.15 -7.05
CA VAL A 6 11.97 4.43 -7.48
C VAL A 6 11.41 5.16 -6.27
N PHE A 7 11.97 6.29 -5.94
CA PHE A 7 11.49 7.14 -4.87
C PHE A 7 10.52 8.18 -5.41
N ASP A 8 9.40 8.41 -4.72
CA ASP A 8 8.78 9.72 -4.82
C ASP A 8 9.70 10.78 -4.20
N LEU A 9 9.43 12.05 -4.47
CA LEU A 9 10.22 13.16 -3.97
C LEU A 9 9.56 13.81 -2.76
N ASP A 10 8.33 14.31 -2.96
CA ASP A 10 7.63 15.17 -2.01
C ASP A 10 6.99 14.34 -0.88
N GLY A 11 7.51 14.45 0.35
CA GLY A 11 7.08 13.62 1.49
C GLY A 11 7.89 12.33 1.66
N VAL A 12 8.76 11.99 0.69
CA VAL A 12 9.65 10.82 0.73
C VAL A 12 11.11 11.22 0.86
N LEU A 13 11.67 11.95 -0.10
CA LEU A 13 13.06 12.44 -0.06
C LEU A 13 13.18 13.88 0.41
N VAL A 14 12.08 14.63 0.34
CA VAL A 14 12.03 16.03 0.77
C VAL A 14 10.69 16.26 1.45
N ASP A 15 10.70 16.89 2.62
CA ASP A 15 9.46 17.41 3.22
C ASP A 15 9.05 18.69 2.49
N ALA A 16 8.38 18.53 1.36
CA ALA A 16 8.02 19.63 0.47
C ALA A 16 6.62 20.21 0.74
N LYS A 17 5.88 19.69 1.71
CA LYS A 17 4.50 20.13 2.00
C LYS A 17 4.46 21.64 2.31
N GLU A 18 5.36 22.08 3.17
CA GLU A 18 5.48 23.49 3.53
C GLU A 18 5.93 24.36 2.35
N ILE A 19 6.90 23.89 1.57
CA ILE A 19 7.39 24.58 0.37
C ILE A 19 6.25 24.84 -0.62
N HIS A 20 5.41 23.82 -0.87
CA HIS A 20 4.29 23.94 -1.78
C HIS A 20 3.15 24.82 -1.23
N TYR A 21 2.92 24.77 0.08
CA TYR A 21 1.96 25.63 0.77
C TYR A 21 2.36 27.12 0.66
N GLU A 22 3.57 27.44 1.09
CA GLU A 22 4.08 28.82 1.06
C GLU A 22 4.14 29.38 -0.37
N SER A 23 4.67 28.62 -1.32
CA SER A 23 4.79 29.05 -2.70
C SER A 23 3.44 29.34 -3.35
N LEU A 24 2.42 28.50 -3.08
CA LEU A 24 1.07 28.72 -3.58
C LEU A 24 0.45 29.96 -2.95
N ASN A 25 0.52 30.11 -1.63
CA ASN A 25 -0.05 31.26 -0.93
C ASN A 25 0.62 32.57 -1.35
N LYS A 26 1.93 32.63 -1.41
CA LYS A 26 2.66 33.79 -1.91
C LYS A 26 2.23 34.18 -3.34
N ALA A 27 1.93 33.18 -4.20
CA ALA A 27 1.43 33.44 -5.55
C ALA A 27 -0.03 33.93 -5.56
N LEU A 28 -0.88 33.39 -4.70
CA LEU A 28 -2.30 33.82 -4.53
C LEU A 28 -2.39 35.22 -3.97
N GLU A 29 -1.58 35.55 -2.97
CA GLU A 29 -1.51 36.90 -2.35
C GLU A 29 -1.11 37.99 -3.33
N GLN A 30 -0.27 37.68 -4.33
CA GLN A 30 0.07 38.64 -5.39
C GLN A 30 -1.11 38.92 -6.36
N ILE A 31 -2.15 38.10 -6.32
CA ILE A 31 -3.38 38.35 -7.07
C ILE A 31 -4.38 39.09 -6.18
N ASP A 32 -4.74 38.45 -5.05
CA ASP A 32 -5.59 39.02 -4.01
C ASP A 32 -5.53 38.11 -2.77
N GLY A 33 -5.17 38.65 -1.61
CA GLY A 33 -5.01 37.91 -0.36
C GLY A 33 -6.25 37.13 0.09
N LYS A 34 -7.45 37.45 -0.40
CA LYS A 34 -8.67 36.69 -0.11
C LYS A 34 -8.65 35.26 -0.63
N PHE A 35 -7.82 34.96 -1.62
CA PHE A 35 -7.70 33.62 -2.21
C PHE A 35 -6.69 32.74 -1.46
N ALA A 36 -5.93 33.31 -0.52
CA ALA A 36 -5.01 32.55 0.31
C ALA A 36 -5.74 31.40 1.03
N ILE A 37 -5.06 30.28 1.20
CA ILE A 37 -5.57 29.10 1.88
C ILE A 37 -4.90 29.00 3.25
N ASN A 38 -5.63 28.59 4.27
CA ASN A 38 -5.03 28.32 5.57
C ASN A 38 -4.38 26.92 5.58
N ARG A 39 -3.63 26.64 6.64
CA ARG A 39 -2.86 25.39 6.75
C ARG A 39 -3.76 24.16 6.82
N GLU A 40 -4.91 24.25 7.48
CA GLU A 40 -5.88 23.17 7.59
C GLU A 40 -6.52 22.87 6.23
N GLU A 41 -6.94 23.90 5.51
CA GLU A 41 -7.44 23.75 4.12
C GLU A 41 -6.37 23.11 3.23
N HIS A 42 -5.11 23.53 3.37
CA HIS A 42 -4.02 22.95 2.58
C HIS A 42 -3.91 21.44 2.80
N LEU A 43 -3.79 21.01 4.06
CA LEU A 43 -3.58 19.60 4.41
C LEU A 43 -4.78 18.71 4.09
N THR A 44 -6.00 19.22 4.23
CA THR A 44 -7.21 18.42 4.06
C THR A 44 -7.73 18.38 2.62
N LYS A 45 -7.49 19.44 1.84
CA LYS A 45 -8.15 19.60 0.54
C LYS A 45 -7.19 19.75 -0.64
N TYR A 46 -6.01 20.32 -0.42
CA TYR A 46 -5.12 20.69 -1.51
C TYR A 46 -3.82 19.88 -1.55
N ASP A 47 -3.42 19.23 -0.46
CA ASP A 47 -2.17 18.47 -0.42
C ASP A 47 -2.17 17.31 -1.43
N GLY A 48 -1.02 17.04 -2.03
CA GLY A 48 -0.85 15.99 -3.05
C GLY A 48 -1.47 16.28 -4.42
N LEU A 49 -2.32 17.31 -4.57
CA LEU A 49 -2.96 17.63 -5.85
C LEU A 49 -2.04 18.45 -6.77
N PRO A 50 -2.11 18.23 -8.11
CA PRO A 50 -1.46 19.09 -9.08
C PRO A 50 -1.94 20.55 -8.98
N THR A 51 -1.06 21.52 -9.22
CA THR A 51 -1.39 22.96 -9.10
C THR A 51 -2.62 23.34 -9.91
N LYS A 52 -2.77 22.82 -11.14
CA LYS A 52 -3.93 23.08 -12.00
C LYS A 52 -5.25 22.64 -11.32
N THR A 53 -5.26 21.48 -10.68
CA THR A 53 -6.42 20.99 -9.94
C THR A 53 -6.72 21.89 -8.74
N LYS A 54 -5.70 22.32 -7.99
CA LYS A 54 -5.85 23.26 -6.88
C LYS A 54 -6.48 24.58 -7.32
N LEU A 55 -6.03 25.14 -8.42
CA LEU A 55 -6.58 26.39 -8.96
C LEU A 55 -8.03 26.26 -9.42
N ASN A 56 -8.40 25.13 -10.03
CA ASN A 56 -9.80 24.85 -10.38
C ASN A 56 -10.70 24.77 -9.15
N LEU A 57 -10.25 24.09 -8.08
CA LEU A 57 -10.96 24.04 -6.81
C LEU A 57 -11.11 25.43 -6.19
N LEU A 58 -10.05 26.25 -6.20
CA LEU A 58 -10.12 27.64 -5.71
C LEU A 58 -11.11 28.51 -6.51
N SER A 59 -11.24 28.24 -7.82
CA SER A 59 -12.26 28.93 -8.63
C SER A 59 -13.67 28.56 -8.19
N THR A 60 -13.91 27.28 -7.89
CA THR A 60 -15.21 26.82 -7.41
C THR A 60 -15.53 27.31 -6.00
N ASP A 61 -14.54 27.23 -5.09
CA ASP A 61 -14.77 27.47 -3.66
C ASP A 61 -14.67 28.93 -3.25
N LYS A 62 -13.70 29.65 -3.82
CA LYS A 62 -13.38 31.06 -3.42
C LYS A 62 -13.62 32.04 -4.56
N GLY A 63 -14.11 31.59 -5.72
CA GLY A 63 -14.37 32.45 -6.88
C GLY A 63 -13.09 32.99 -7.54
N LEU A 64 -11.97 32.24 -7.49
CA LEU A 64 -10.74 32.64 -8.18
C LEU A 64 -10.97 32.74 -9.68
N PRO A 65 -10.72 33.89 -10.34
CA PRO A 65 -10.92 34.03 -11.77
C PRO A 65 -10.03 33.09 -12.58
N GLN A 66 -10.60 32.31 -13.48
CA GLN A 66 -9.84 31.37 -14.31
C GLN A 66 -8.77 32.07 -15.17
N SER A 67 -8.99 33.33 -15.55
CA SER A 67 -8.02 34.15 -16.27
C SER A 67 -6.70 34.38 -15.50
N THR A 68 -6.69 34.18 -14.19
CA THR A 68 -5.49 34.33 -13.34
C THR A 68 -4.69 33.06 -13.19
N HIS A 69 -5.22 31.89 -13.59
CA HIS A 69 -4.59 30.59 -13.36
C HIS A 69 -3.18 30.49 -13.91
N ASN A 70 -2.95 30.90 -15.16
CA ASN A 70 -1.62 30.84 -15.79
C ASN A 70 -0.63 31.72 -15.04
N LYS A 71 -1.03 32.95 -14.67
CA LYS A 71 -0.19 33.86 -13.91
C LYS A 71 0.17 33.28 -12.54
N ILE A 72 -0.79 32.72 -11.82
CA ILE A 72 -0.54 32.08 -10.52
C ILE A 72 0.38 30.88 -10.69
N TRP A 73 0.19 30.07 -11.73
CA TRP A 73 1.05 28.92 -11.99
C TRP A 73 2.51 29.34 -12.22
N GLU A 74 2.76 30.34 -13.04
CA GLU A 74 4.10 30.88 -13.30
C GLU A 74 4.74 31.47 -12.05
N LEU A 75 3.98 32.31 -11.31
CA LEU A 75 4.45 32.88 -10.04
C LEU A 75 4.79 31.79 -9.02
N LYS A 76 3.92 30.79 -8.88
CA LYS A 76 4.16 29.67 -7.99
C LYS A 76 5.43 28.92 -8.32
N GLN A 77 5.73 28.71 -9.61
CA GLN A 77 6.96 28.03 -10.01
C GLN A 77 8.20 28.86 -9.55
N THR A 78 8.22 30.15 -9.87
CA THR A 78 9.33 31.04 -9.46
C THR A 78 9.50 31.06 -7.95
N LEU A 79 8.41 31.26 -7.22
CA LEU A 79 8.41 31.29 -5.75
C LEU A 79 8.81 29.95 -5.14
N THR A 80 8.46 28.83 -5.77
CA THR A 80 8.90 27.50 -5.32
C THR A 80 10.43 27.39 -5.37
N PHE A 81 11.07 27.88 -6.45
CA PHE A 81 12.55 27.88 -6.51
C PHE A 81 13.20 28.72 -5.41
N ASP A 82 12.61 29.86 -5.09
CA ASP A 82 13.16 30.73 -4.05
C ASP A 82 13.03 30.09 -2.67
N VAL A 83 11.86 29.52 -2.35
CA VAL A 83 11.65 28.80 -1.09
C VAL A 83 12.58 27.58 -0.96
N ILE A 84 12.75 26.79 -2.05
CA ILE A 84 13.70 25.67 -2.08
C ILE A 84 15.12 26.14 -1.76
N LYS A 85 15.58 27.24 -2.40
CA LYS A 85 16.94 27.77 -2.17
C LYS A 85 17.15 28.22 -0.74
N GLU A 86 16.13 28.78 -0.12
CA GLU A 86 16.16 29.33 1.23
C GLU A 86 16.09 28.25 2.32
N GLN A 87 15.19 27.29 2.17
CA GLN A 87 14.82 26.36 3.23
C GLN A 87 15.54 25.03 3.17
N LEU A 88 15.77 24.48 1.96
CA LEU A 88 16.36 23.16 1.85
C LEU A 88 17.86 23.15 2.12
N LYS A 89 18.25 22.18 2.93
CA LYS A 89 19.64 21.91 3.32
C LYS A 89 19.96 20.43 3.04
N GLU A 90 21.25 20.15 3.06
CA GLU A 90 21.76 18.80 2.91
C GLU A 90 21.17 17.83 3.97
N ASP A 91 20.67 16.67 3.53
CA ASP A 91 20.16 15.62 4.40
C ASP A 91 21.17 14.46 4.49
N LEU A 92 21.97 14.49 5.54
CA LEU A 92 23.02 13.48 5.75
C LEU A 92 22.46 12.07 6.01
N LYS A 93 21.23 11.95 6.56
CA LYS A 93 20.62 10.64 6.81
C LYS A 93 20.17 10.01 5.51
N LEU A 94 19.42 10.72 4.69
CA LEU A 94 18.99 10.22 3.38
C LEU A 94 20.17 10.00 2.44
N LYS A 95 21.20 10.83 2.47
CA LYS A 95 22.47 10.59 1.75
C LYS A 95 23.07 9.23 2.13
N ASP A 96 23.15 8.91 3.41
CA ASP A 96 23.69 7.61 3.86
C ASP A 96 22.82 6.45 3.39
N VAL A 97 21.48 6.59 3.40
CA VAL A 97 20.55 5.58 2.89
C VAL A 97 20.79 5.33 1.39
N LEU A 98 20.76 6.39 0.55
CA LEU A 98 20.94 6.23 -0.88
C LEU A 98 22.34 5.71 -1.22
N ARG A 99 23.37 6.20 -0.53
CA ARG A 99 24.75 5.71 -0.68
C ARG A 99 24.86 4.20 -0.42
N LYS A 100 24.22 3.69 0.64
CA LYS A 100 24.21 2.25 0.95
C LYS A 100 23.48 1.45 -0.13
N LEU A 101 22.30 1.92 -0.57
CA LEU A 101 21.54 1.28 -1.65
C LEU A 101 22.34 1.24 -2.96
N LYS A 102 23.04 2.32 -3.29
CA LYS A 102 23.95 2.35 -4.46
C LYS A 102 25.08 1.34 -4.33
N LYS A 103 25.69 1.23 -3.13
CA LYS A 103 26.75 0.24 -2.85
C LYS A 103 26.26 -1.19 -3.03
N ASP A 104 24.99 -1.46 -2.72
CA ASP A 104 24.35 -2.77 -2.91
C ASP A 104 23.99 -3.05 -4.39
N GLY A 105 24.24 -2.10 -5.29
CA GLY A 105 24.06 -2.27 -6.73
C GLY A 105 22.66 -1.90 -7.26
N TYR A 106 21.78 -1.30 -6.45
CA TYR A 106 20.48 -0.87 -6.93
C TYR A 106 20.59 0.35 -7.85
N LYS A 107 19.79 0.37 -8.91
CA LYS A 107 19.47 1.61 -9.64
C LYS A 107 18.51 2.45 -8.80
N ILE A 108 18.78 3.74 -8.68
CA ILE A 108 17.95 4.67 -7.90
C ILE A 108 17.37 5.71 -8.84
N TYR A 109 16.04 5.73 -8.95
CA TYR A 109 15.31 6.73 -9.73
C TYR A 109 14.41 7.55 -8.81
N VAL A 110 14.06 8.76 -9.29
CA VAL A 110 13.07 9.61 -8.64
C VAL A 110 11.91 9.87 -9.61
N ALA A 111 10.70 9.80 -9.14
CA ALA A 111 9.49 10.02 -9.92
C ALA A 111 8.50 10.89 -9.15
N SER A 112 8.28 12.13 -9.56
CA SER A 112 7.45 13.11 -8.85
C SER A 112 6.48 13.85 -9.77
N ASN A 113 5.33 14.26 -9.24
CA ASN A 113 4.40 15.16 -9.92
C ASN A 113 4.92 16.62 -10.02
N SER A 114 6.09 16.90 -9.49
CA SER A 114 6.81 18.19 -9.65
C SER A 114 7.47 18.30 -11.03
N ILE A 115 7.78 19.53 -11.45
CA ILE A 115 8.53 19.76 -12.70
C ILE A 115 10.00 19.35 -12.54
N ARG A 116 10.63 18.90 -13.64
CA ARG A 116 12.01 18.40 -13.64
C ARG A 116 13.01 19.36 -12.99
N GLU A 117 12.85 20.65 -13.23
CA GLU A 117 13.73 21.68 -12.70
C GLU A 117 13.65 21.77 -11.17
N SER A 118 12.45 21.69 -10.60
CA SER A 118 12.24 21.61 -9.15
C SER A 118 12.84 20.33 -8.55
N ILE A 119 12.63 19.18 -9.19
CA ILE A 119 13.21 17.89 -8.78
C ILE A 119 14.73 18.01 -8.70
N LYS A 120 15.35 18.50 -9.78
CA LYS A 120 16.81 18.68 -9.85
C LYS A 120 17.34 19.59 -8.75
N LEU A 121 16.66 20.73 -8.53
CA LEU A 121 17.06 21.69 -7.52
C LEU A 121 16.93 21.12 -6.11
N MET A 122 15.82 20.44 -5.79
CA MET A 122 15.60 19.78 -4.51
C MET A 122 16.67 18.73 -4.23
N LEU A 123 16.91 17.82 -5.20
CA LEU A 123 17.94 16.79 -5.07
C LEU A 123 19.34 17.37 -4.92
N HIS A 124 19.64 18.46 -5.62
CA HIS A 124 20.92 19.15 -5.48
C HIS A 124 21.09 19.78 -4.08
N LYS A 125 20.05 20.48 -3.59
CA LYS A 125 20.08 21.15 -2.29
C LYS A 125 20.17 20.19 -1.11
N THR A 126 19.53 19.03 -1.23
CA THR A 126 19.59 17.96 -0.21
C THR A 126 20.85 17.10 -0.33
N GLY A 127 21.67 17.28 -1.37
CA GLY A 127 22.86 16.50 -1.64
C GLY A 127 22.57 15.07 -2.12
N LEU A 128 21.35 14.81 -2.60
CA LEU A 128 20.93 13.48 -3.04
C LEU A 128 21.17 13.23 -4.53
N LEU A 129 21.38 14.30 -5.33
CA LEU A 129 21.47 14.20 -6.79
C LEU A 129 22.59 13.25 -7.27
N GLU A 130 23.70 13.17 -6.56
CA GLU A 130 24.84 12.30 -6.90
C GLU A 130 24.53 10.80 -6.81
N TYR A 131 23.49 10.42 -6.07
CA TYR A 131 23.06 9.02 -5.90
C TYR A 131 21.92 8.61 -6.82
N VAL A 132 21.30 9.58 -7.53
CA VAL A 132 20.14 9.35 -8.39
C VAL A 132 20.60 9.13 -9.82
N ASP A 133 20.31 7.95 -10.37
CA ASP A 133 20.68 7.60 -11.75
C ASP A 133 19.80 8.30 -12.79
N HIS A 134 18.52 8.53 -12.47
CA HIS A 134 17.58 9.24 -13.34
C HIS A 134 16.38 9.78 -12.56
N TYR A 135 15.69 10.77 -13.11
CA TYR A 135 14.45 11.27 -12.53
C TYR A 135 13.43 11.67 -13.60
N PHE A 136 12.15 11.45 -13.27
CA PHE A 136 10.99 11.82 -14.10
C PHE A 136 10.13 12.85 -13.35
N GLY A 137 9.73 13.89 -14.08
CA GLY A 137 8.77 14.88 -13.62
C GLY A 137 7.43 14.77 -14.36
N ASN A 138 6.50 15.66 -14.03
CA ASN A 138 5.18 15.68 -14.64
C ASN A 138 5.23 15.98 -16.16
N GLU A 139 6.28 16.62 -16.64
CA GLU A 139 6.50 16.92 -18.05
C GLU A 139 6.86 15.69 -18.89
N ASP A 140 7.32 14.64 -18.24
CA ASP A 140 7.75 13.40 -18.88
C ASP A 140 6.59 12.43 -19.15
N VAL A 141 5.39 12.70 -18.61
CA VAL A 141 4.23 11.82 -18.70
C VAL A 141 3.00 12.55 -19.20
N LYS A 142 2.11 11.82 -19.86
CA LYS A 142 0.81 12.34 -20.26
C LYS A 142 -0.16 12.39 -19.06
N TYR A 143 -0.07 11.40 -18.20
CA TYR A 143 -0.93 11.24 -17.03
C TYR A 143 -0.07 11.17 -15.76
N SER A 144 -0.24 12.18 -14.90
CA SER A 144 0.41 12.23 -13.58
C SER A 144 -0.21 11.22 -12.61
N LYS A 145 0.47 10.94 -11.49
CA LYS A 145 -0.09 10.12 -10.40
C LYS A 145 -1.48 10.66 -10.00
N PRO A 146 -2.49 9.82 -9.81
CA PRO A 146 -2.43 8.36 -9.50
C PRO A 146 -2.28 7.42 -10.71
N HIS A 147 -2.13 7.92 -11.94
CA HIS A 147 -1.88 7.07 -13.09
C HIS A 147 -0.48 6.44 -13.00
N PRO A 148 -0.29 5.14 -13.32
CA PRO A 148 0.97 4.42 -13.15
C PRO A 148 2.06 4.79 -14.16
N GLU A 149 1.77 5.64 -15.16
CA GLU A 149 2.65 5.92 -16.32
C GLU A 149 4.07 6.27 -15.91
N MET A 150 4.25 7.08 -14.86
CA MET A 150 5.57 7.55 -14.44
C MET A 150 6.45 6.40 -13.92
N TYR A 151 5.86 5.48 -13.16
CA TYR A 151 6.56 4.28 -12.67
C TYR A 151 6.82 3.29 -13.80
N LEU A 152 5.85 3.08 -14.70
CA LEU A 152 6.05 2.24 -15.90
C LEU A 152 7.17 2.79 -16.79
N LYS A 153 7.22 4.11 -17.01
CA LYS A 153 8.33 4.76 -17.73
C LYS A 153 9.67 4.56 -17.05
N SER A 154 9.71 4.66 -15.72
CA SER A 154 10.91 4.39 -14.93
C SER A 154 11.43 2.97 -15.16
N MET A 155 10.54 1.98 -15.16
CA MET A 155 10.89 0.58 -15.42
C MET A 155 11.39 0.35 -16.82
N VAL A 156 10.69 0.89 -17.83
CA VAL A 156 11.08 0.80 -19.24
C VAL A 156 12.48 1.42 -19.47
N HIS A 157 12.70 2.63 -18.94
CA HIS A 157 13.98 3.32 -19.05
C HIS A 157 15.12 2.55 -18.35
N ALA A 158 14.85 1.95 -17.21
CA ALA A 158 15.83 1.15 -16.48
C ALA A 158 16.06 -0.24 -17.08
N GLY A 159 15.20 -0.71 -17.99
CA GLY A 159 15.24 -2.04 -18.58
C GLY A 159 14.89 -3.15 -17.58
N VAL A 160 13.94 -2.90 -16.67
CA VAL A 160 13.54 -3.84 -15.62
C VAL A 160 12.04 -4.12 -15.65
N LYS A 161 11.64 -5.22 -15.03
CA LYS A 161 10.23 -5.65 -14.90
C LYS A 161 9.59 -5.06 -13.64
N PRO A 162 8.25 -5.02 -13.56
CA PRO A 162 7.54 -4.60 -12.34
C PRO A 162 7.98 -5.38 -11.09
N ASN A 163 8.11 -6.70 -11.17
CA ASN A 163 8.57 -7.55 -10.07
C ASN A 163 10.08 -7.46 -9.77
N GLU A 164 10.81 -6.60 -10.47
CA GLU A 164 12.20 -6.24 -10.20
C GLU A 164 12.32 -4.79 -9.68
N THR A 165 11.17 -4.14 -9.42
CA THR A 165 11.08 -2.73 -9.03
C THR A 165 10.40 -2.58 -7.69
N MET A 166 10.96 -1.72 -6.84
CA MET A 166 10.34 -1.25 -5.61
C MET A 166 10.10 0.25 -5.69
N VAL A 167 8.92 0.70 -5.31
CA VAL A 167 8.53 2.11 -5.23
C VAL A 167 8.42 2.51 -3.77
N ILE A 168 9.01 3.65 -3.40
CA ILE A 168 8.92 4.24 -2.07
C ILE A 168 7.98 5.45 -2.17
N GLU A 169 6.87 5.44 -1.42
CA GLU A 169 5.79 6.42 -1.56
C GLU A 169 5.08 6.73 -0.23
N ASP A 170 4.67 8.01 -0.05
CA ASP A 170 3.94 8.46 1.13
C ASP A 170 2.46 8.73 0.87
N SER A 171 2.11 9.21 -0.33
CA SER A 171 0.79 9.72 -0.66
C SER A 171 -0.19 8.63 -1.14
N PHE A 172 -1.49 8.83 -0.89
CA PHE A 172 -2.52 7.91 -1.40
C PHE A 172 -2.46 7.76 -2.93
N HIS A 173 -2.35 8.86 -3.66
CA HIS A 173 -2.31 8.84 -5.13
C HIS A 173 -1.05 8.17 -5.67
N GLY A 174 0.09 8.39 -5.03
CA GLY A 174 1.32 7.76 -5.44
C GLY A 174 1.37 6.27 -5.12
N ARG A 175 0.85 5.85 -3.96
CA ARG A 175 0.70 4.43 -3.60
C ARG A 175 -0.20 3.70 -4.60
N GLN A 176 -1.32 4.32 -5.02
CA GLN A 176 -2.19 3.75 -6.05
C GLN A 176 -1.44 3.59 -7.37
N ALA A 177 -0.72 4.62 -7.83
CA ALA A 177 0.09 4.55 -9.04
C ALA A 177 1.16 3.45 -8.98
N ALA A 178 1.80 3.26 -7.82
CA ALA A 178 2.78 2.21 -7.61
C ALA A 178 2.17 0.81 -7.72
N LEU A 179 1.02 0.58 -7.07
CA LEU A 179 0.29 -0.68 -7.13
C LEU A 179 -0.19 -0.99 -8.55
N ASP A 180 -0.79 -0.02 -9.24
CA ASP A 180 -1.28 -0.17 -10.61
C ASP A 180 -0.14 -0.40 -11.63
N SER A 181 1.09 0.00 -11.30
CA SER A 181 2.28 -0.29 -12.10
C SER A 181 2.78 -1.74 -11.96
N GLY A 182 2.28 -2.49 -10.98
CA GLY A 182 2.71 -3.84 -10.64
C GLY A 182 4.04 -3.91 -9.88
N ALA A 183 4.62 -2.77 -9.45
CA ALA A 183 5.82 -2.75 -8.62
C ALA A 183 5.51 -3.09 -7.16
N TYR A 184 6.53 -3.49 -6.41
CA TYR A 184 6.40 -3.61 -4.96
C TYR A 184 6.37 -2.22 -4.33
N LEU A 185 5.45 -2.01 -3.40
CA LEU A 185 5.28 -0.75 -2.68
C LEU A 185 5.94 -0.82 -1.29
N CYS A 186 6.82 0.13 -1.01
CA CYS A 186 7.30 0.44 0.33
C CYS A 186 6.63 1.75 0.78
N ALA A 187 5.54 1.63 1.53
CA ALA A 187 4.83 2.78 2.05
C ALA A 187 5.61 3.44 3.21
N VAL A 188 5.72 4.76 3.15
CA VAL A 188 6.29 5.61 4.20
C VAL A 188 5.30 6.73 4.54
N GLU A 189 5.44 7.39 5.68
CA GLU A 189 4.58 8.50 6.06
C GLU A 189 5.33 9.84 5.97
N THR A 190 6.64 9.79 6.21
CA THR A 190 7.52 10.97 6.22
C THR A 190 8.92 10.59 5.71
N PRO A 191 9.77 11.55 5.33
CA PRO A 191 11.16 11.28 4.99
C PRO A 191 11.95 10.56 6.11
N ASN A 192 11.55 10.71 7.37
CA ASN A 192 12.20 10.03 8.49
C ASN A 192 11.99 8.51 8.49
N ASP A 193 10.94 8.02 7.82
CA ASP A 193 10.64 6.59 7.68
C ASP A 193 11.45 5.93 6.57
N VAL A 194 12.10 6.73 5.73
CA VAL A 194 12.97 6.25 4.65
C VAL A 194 14.29 5.82 5.26
N THR A 195 14.38 4.56 5.64
CA THR A 195 15.58 3.98 6.24
C THR A 195 16.10 2.82 5.41
N TYR A 196 17.43 2.64 5.43
CA TYR A 196 18.07 1.51 4.74
C TYR A 196 17.51 0.16 5.23
N ASP A 197 17.29 0.02 6.53
CA ASP A 197 16.80 -1.22 7.14
C ASP A 197 15.36 -1.54 6.72
N LYS A 198 14.45 -0.54 6.70
CA LYS A 198 13.06 -0.72 6.24
C LYS A 198 13.04 -1.18 4.78
N ILE A 199 13.79 -0.50 3.91
CA ILE A 199 13.84 -0.81 2.47
C ILE A 199 14.42 -2.21 2.25
N THR A 200 15.58 -2.51 2.85
CA THR A 200 16.24 -3.81 2.64
C THR A 200 15.50 -4.98 3.27
N LYS A 201 14.81 -4.77 4.42
CA LYS A 201 13.94 -5.77 5.02
C LYS A 201 12.80 -6.12 4.06
N LEU A 202 12.16 -5.12 3.45
CA LEU A 202 11.10 -5.36 2.47
C LEU A 202 11.66 -6.01 1.19
N ILE A 203 12.80 -5.56 0.67
CA ILE A 203 13.47 -6.21 -0.47
C ILE A 203 13.75 -7.68 -0.18
N LYS A 204 14.24 -8.01 1.00
CA LYS A 204 14.45 -9.39 1.42
C LYS A 204 13.13 -10.18 1.43
N SER A 205 12.07 -9.63 2.01
CA SER A 205 10.76 -10.31 2.07
C SER A 205 10.18 -10.57 0.67
N VAL A 206 10.26 -9.63 -0.27
CA VAL A 206 9.76 -9.83 -1.64
C VAL A 206 10.70 -10.66 -2.52
N THR A 207 11.99 -10.69 -2.21
CA THR A 207 12.99 -11.49 -2.97
C THR A 207 13.04 -12.93 -2.49
N TYR A 208 12.98 -13.15 -1.18
CA TYR A 208 13.06 -14.45 -0.54
C TYR A 208 11.68 -15.01 -0.16
N GLY A 209 10.65 -14.18 -0.03
CA GLY A 209 9.26 -14.59 0.08
C GLY A 209 8.70 -15.20 -1.22
N SER A 210 9.43 -15.11 -2.33
CA SER A 210 9.18 -15.94 -3.52
C SER A 210 9.92 -17.30 -3.51
N LYS A 211 10.83 -17.52 -2.58
CA LYS A 211 11.02 -18.88 -2.07
C LYS A 211 9.78 -19.12 -1.23
N THR A 212 8.88 -19.96 -1.71
CA THR A 212 7.86 -20.59 -0.89
C THR A 212 8.44 -20.70 0.52
N GLU A 213 8.07 -19.78 1.44
CA GLU A 213 8.26 -20.05 2.84
C GLU A 213 7.69 -21.44 2.98
N GLN A 214 8.54 -22.38 3.37
CA GLN A 214 8.13 -23.76 3.47
C GLN A 214 6.92 -23.71 4.40
N LYS A 215 5.71 -23.91 3.81
CA LYS A 215 4.49 -23.86 4.60
C LYS A 215 4.67 -24.82 5.75
N TRP A 216 4.32 -24.38 6.94
CA TRP A 216 4.22 -25.32 8.04
C TRP A 216 3.29 -26.45 7.60
N GLU A 217 3.75 -27.66 7.58
CA GLU A 217 2.98 -28.82 7.15
C GLU A 217 2.79 -29.74 8.35
N SER A 218 1.55 -29.93 8.76
CA SER A 218 1.24 -30.77 9.90
C SER A 218 -0.18 -31.33 9.84
N ASP A 219 -0.30 -32.62 9.88
CA ASP A 219 -1.58 -33.32 10.03
C ASP A 219 -2.14 -33.21 11.48
N GLU A 220 -1.33 -32.70 12.42
CA GLU A 220 -1.69 -32.50 13.80
C GLU A 220 -2.42 -31.17 14.06
N PHE A 221 -2.67 -30.35 13.02
CA PHE A 221 -3.44 -29.13 13.12
C PHE A 221 -4.80 -29.24 12.45
N ASN A 222 -5.82 -28.78 13.16
CA ASN A 222 -7.14 -28.46 12.62
C ASN A 222 -7.27 -26.94 12.53
N ILE A 223 -7.57 -26.44 11.33
CA ILE A 223 -7.80 -25.01 11.08
C ILE A 223 -9.30 -24.82 10.87
N LEU A 224 -9.98 -24.21 11.82
CA LEU A 224 -11.40 -23.93 11.74
C LEU A 224 -11.67 -22.51 11.30
N ILE A 225 -12.42 -22.35 10.20
CA ILE A 225 -12.78 -21.05 9.64
C ILE A 225 -14.31 -20.90 9.60
N PRO A 226 -14.91 -20.20 10.58
CA PRO A 226 -16.33 -19.89 10.58
C PRO A 226 -16.65 -18.82 9.50
N MET A 227 -17.47 -19.19 8.51
CA MET A 227 -17.91 -18.32 7.41
C MET A 227 -19.43 -18.13 7.37
N ALA A 228 -20.16 -18.57 8.39
CA ALA A 228 -21.62 -18.56 8.44
C ALA A 228 -22.22 -17.24 8.95
N GLY A 229 -21.43 -16.20 9.17
CA GLY A 229 -21.89 -14.89 9.63
C GLY A 229 -22.80 -14.16 8.62
N ALA A 230 -23.75 -13.35 9.12
CA ALA A 230 -24.72 -12.62 8.28
C ALA A 230 -24.09 -11.59 7.32
N GLY A 231 -22.88 -11.11 7.59
CA GLY A 231 -22.22 -10.10 6.74
C GLY A 231 -23.01 -8.79 6.54
N SER A 232 -23.94 -8.47 7.42
CA SER A 232 -24.95 -7.41 7.27
C SER A 232 -24.37 -6.02 6.92
N ARG A 233 -23.19 -5.68 7.45
CA ARG A 233 -22.52 -4.40 7.14
C ARG A 233 -22.10 -4.30 5.66
N PHE A 234 -21.68 -5.40 5.07
CA PHE A 234 -21.27 -5.44 3.66
C PHE A 234 -22.48 -5.43 2.72
N SER A 235 -23.57 -6.10 3.09
CA SER A 235 -24.83 -6.02 2.34
C SER A 235 -25.38 -4.59 2.33
N LEU A 236 -25.31 -3.89 3.46
CA LEU A 236 -25.71 -2.47 3.56
C LEU A 236 -24.78 -1.55 2.74
N ALA A 237 -23.52 -1.91 2.55
CA ALA A 237 -22.56 -1.18 1.71
C ALA A 237 -22.67 -1.52 0.21
N GLY A 238 -23.67 -2.31 -0.21
CA GLY A 238 -23.95 -2.61 -1.60
C GLY A 238 -23.15 -3.79 -2.21
N TYR A 239 -22.42 -4.56 -1.38
CA TYR A 239 -21.75 -5.75 -1.87
C TYR A 239 -22.75 -6.87 -2.15
N THR A 240 -22.65 -7.48 -3.32
CA THR A 240 -23.55 -8.58 -3.78
C THR A 240 -23.09 -9.96 -3.33
N PHE A 241 -21.81 -10.11 -2.98
CA PHE A 241 -21.22 -11.35 -2.50
C PHE A 241 -21.11 -11.38 -0.97
N PRO A 242 -21.21 -12.58 -0.34
CA PRO A 242 -20.89 -12.73 1.08
C PRO A 242 -19.45 -12.31 1.36
N LYS A 243 -19.20 -11.77 2.56
CA LYS A 243 -17.92 -11.20 2.97
C LYS A 243 -16.67 -12.04 2.59
N PRO A 244 -16.64 -13.38 2.80
CA PRO A 244 -15.47 -14.18 2.45
C PRO A 244 -15.20 -14.30 0.95
N LEU A 245 -16.17 -13.95 0.09
CA LEU A 245 -16.08 -14.00 -1.36
C LEU A 245 -15.81 -12.64 -2.01
N ILE A 246 -15.76 -11.57 -1.22
CA ILE A 246 -15.40 -10.23 -1.72
C ILE A 246 -13.96 -10.31 -2.26
N GLU A 247 -13.76 -9.72 -3.43
CA GLU A 247 -12.47 -9.73 -4.11
C GLU A 247 -11.49 -8.73 -3.46
N VAL A 248 -10.30 -9.23 -3.12
CA VAL A 248 -9.17 -8.45 -2.62
C VAL A 248 -7.95 -8.79 -3.46
N ASN A 249 -7.39 -7.83 -4.18
CA ASN A 249 -6.24 -8.04 -5.06
C ASN A 249 -6.45 -9.19 -6.07
N ASN A 250 -7.61 -9.24 -6.74
CA ASN A 250 -8.02 -10.28 -7.70
C ASN A 250 -8.11 -11.71 -7.11
N LYS A 251 -8.30 -11.83 -5.80
CA LYS A 251 -8.53 -13.11 -5.11
C LYS A 251 -9.71 -12.98 -4.17
N PRO A 252 -10.51 -14.05 -3.96
CA PRO A 252 -11.50 -14.05 -2.90
C PRO A 252 -10.82 -13.81 -1.54
N MET A 253 -11.45 -13.02 -0.66
CA MET A 253 -10.92 -12.70 0.68
C MET A 253 -10.51 -13.96 1.45
N ILE A 254 -11.31 -15.03 1.37
CA ILE A 254 -10.98 -16.30 2.00
C ILE A 254 -9.65 -16.89 1.51
N GLN A 255 -9.33 -16.75 0.23
CA GLN A 255 -8.05 -17.20 -0.31
C GLN A 255 -6.89 -16.38 0.26
N VAL A 256 -7.06 -15.08 0.40
CA VAL A 256 -6.05 -14.20 1.00
C VAL A 256 -5.79 -14.58 2.47
N VAL A 257 -6.85 -14.90 3.21
CA VAL A 257 -6.73 -15.38 4.60
C VAL A 257 -5.96 -16.69 4.68
N ILE A 258 -6.29 -17.67 3.84
CA ILE A 258 -5.62 -18.98 3.83
C ILE A 258 -4.15 -18.86 3.44
N GLU A 259 -3.84 -18.04 2.45
CA GLU A 259 -2.44 -17.75 2.07
C GLU A 259 -1.67 -17.06 3.20
N ASN A 260 -2.32 -16.18 3.97
CA ASN A 260 -1.74 -15.51 5.13
C ASN A 260 -1.50 -16.44 6.33
N LEU A 261 -2.35 -17.44 6.52
CA LEU A 261 -2.13 -18.48 7.54
C LEU A 261 -0.86 -19.31 7.25
N ASN A 262 -0.50 -19.45 5.99
CA ASN A 262 0.76 -20.09 5.53
C ASN A 262 1.01 -21.48 6.14
N ILE A 263 -0.03 -22.29 6.28
CA ILE A 263 0.02 -23.66 6.81
C ILE A 263 -0.69 -24.63 5.87
N LYS A 264 -0.17 -25.86 5.79
CA LYS A 264 -0.86 -27.01 5.22
C LYS A 264 -1.30 -27.92 6.33
N ALA A 265 -2.58 -27.99 6.57
CA ALA A 265 -3.22 -28.67 7.71
C ALA A 265 -4.61 -29.16 7.35
N ASN A 266 -5.38 -29.69 8.30
CA ASN A 266 -6.76 -30.08 8.11
C ASN A 266 -7.66 -28.83 8.17
N PHE A 267 -8.17 -28.36 7.03
CA PHE A 267 -9.08 -27.22 6.99
C PHE A 267 -10.54 -27.64 7.16
N ILE A 268 -11.26 -26.92 8.03
CA ILE A 268 -12.67 -27.13 8.34
C ILE A 268 -13.39 -25.80 8.18
N TYR A 269 -14.38 -25.74 7.31
CA TYR A 269 -15.17 -24.54 7.07
C TYR A 269 -16.59 -24.71 7.58
N ILE A 270 -17.15 -23.66 8.19
CA ILE A 270 -18.57 -23.62 8.54
C ILE A 270 -19.23 -22.58 7.65
N VAL A 271 -20.13 -22.99 6.80
CA VAL A 271 -20.76 -22.14 5.79
C VAL A 271 -22.27 -22.17 5.91
N GLN A 272 -22.94 -21.08 5.52
CA GLN A 272 -24.39 -21.12 5.33
C GLN A 272 -24.73 -22.01 4.13
N LYS A 273 -25.73 -22.88 4.26
CA LYS A 273 -26.19 -23.77 3.21
C LYS A 273 -26.60 -23.00 1.94
N GLU A 274 -27.31 -21.89 2.11
CA GLU A 274 -27.68 -21.03 0.98
C GLU A 274 -26.44 -20.53 0.22
N HIS A 275 -25.39 -20.07 0.94
CA HIS A 275 -24.15 -19.62 0.31
C HIS A 275 -23.39 -20.76 -0.35
N TYR A 276 -23.39 -21.95 0.27
CA TYR A 276 -22.74 -23.13 -0.24
C TYR A 276 -23.29 -23.52 -1.62
N GLU A 277 -24.61 -23.54 -1.76
CA GLU A 277 -25.30 -23.89 -3.01
C GLU A 277 -25.18 -22.76 -4.05
N LYS A 278 -25.50 -21.52 -3.66
CA LYS A 278 -25.56 -20.37 -4.55
C LYS A 278 -24.22 -20.01 -5.20
N TYR A 279 -23.13 -20.12 -4.43
CA TYR A 279 -21.79 -19.70 -4.87
C TYR A 279 -20.83 -20.86 -5.14
N ASN A 280 -21.33 -22.10 -5.20
CA ASN A 280 -20.53 -23.31 -5.43
C ASN A 280 -19.29 -23.39 -4.51
N LEU A 281 -19.44 -23.08 -3.22
CA LEU A 281 -18.33 -23.01 -2.27
C LEU A 281 -17.53 -24.31 -2.19
N LYS A 282 -18.14 -25.45 -2.44
CA LYS A 282 -17.44 -26.74 -2.51
C LYS A 282 -16.24 -26.70 -3.43
N TYR A 283 -16.41 -26.18 -4.64
CA TYR A 283 -15.35 -26.15 -5.64
C TYR A 283 -14.28 -25.13 -5.28
N LEU A 284 -14.70 -23.93 -4.85
CA LEU A 284 -13.78 -22.87 -4.45
C LEU A 284 -12.90 -23.32 -3.28
N LEU A 285 -13.50 -23.84 -2.20
CA LEU A 285 -12.76 -24.23 -1.00
C LEU A 285 -11.83 -25.41 -1.26
N ASN A 286 -12.27 -26.41 -2.02
CA ASN A 286 -11.39 -27.53 -2.41
C ASN A 286 -10.27 -27.11 -3.38
N LEU A 287 -10.45 -26.06 -4.18
CA LEU A 287 -9.39 -25.53 -5.02
C LEU A 287 -8.30 -24.86 -4.17
N ILE A 288 -8.69 -24.16 -3.11
CA ILE A 288 -7.77 -23.42 -2.24
C ILE A 288 -7.13 -24.36 -1.21
N THR A 289 -7.93 -25.23 -0.61
CA THR A 289 -7.52 -26.22 0.41
C THR A 289 -8.07 -27.60 0.05
N PRO A 290 -7.33 -28.40 -0.72
CA PRO A 290 -7.77 -29.74 -1.14
C PRO A 290 -8.10 -30.64 0.06
N ASN A 291 -9.17 -31.41 -0.05
CA ASN A 291 -9.66 -32.33 1.00
C ASN A 291 -10.15 -31.63 2.28
N CYS A 292 -10.60 -30.38 2.20
CA CYS A 292 -11.18 -29.69 3.35
C CYS A 292 -12.56 -30.25 3.72
N GLU A 293 -12.89 -30.17 5.00
CA GLU A 293 -14.23 -30.48 5.52
C GLU A 293 -15.12 -29.23 5.46
N ILE A 294 -16.39 -29.41 5.11
CA ILE A 294 -17.34 -28.30 4.98
C ILE A 294 -18.63 -28.61 5.73
N VAL A 295 -18.80 -27.95 6.87
CA VAL A 295 -20.00 -28.02 7.72
C VAL A 295 -21.02 -26.99 7.21
N GLN A 296 -22.18 -27.45 6.79
CA GLN A 296 -23.26 -26.59 6.32
C GLN A 296 -24.23 -26.30 7.48
N VAL A 297 -24.65 -25.04 7.60
CA VAL A 297 -25.59 -24.61 8.64
C VAL A 297 -26.79 -23.89 8.03
N ASP A 298 -27.96 -24.11 8.59
CA ASP A 298 -29.17 -23.41 8.19
C ASP A 298 -29.27 -22.08 8.97
N GLY A 299 -29.23 -20.97 8.25
CA GLY A 299 -29.36 -19.61 8.83
C GLY A 299 -28.12 -19.11 9.59
N VAL A 300 -28.33 -18.10 10.43
CA VAL A 300 -27.29 -17.40 11.19
C VAL A 300 -27.29 -17.93 12.63
N THR A 301 -26.11 -18.23 13.14
CA THR A 301 -25.93 -18.69 14.55
C THR A 301 -25.92 -17.49 15.52
N GLU A 302 -26.20 -17.75 16.80
CA GLU A 302 -26.26 -16.72 17.87
C GLU A 302 -24.89 -16.07 18.21
N GLY A 303 -23.79 -16.57 17.64
CA GLY A 303 -22.45 -16.00 17.84
C GLY A 303 -21.33 -16.93 17.38
N ALA A 304 -20.10 -16.42 17.39
CA ALA A 304 -18.94 -17.13 16.89
C ALA A 304 -18.67 -18.46 17.64
N ALA A 305 -18.84 -18.47 18.96
CA ALA A 305 -18.67 -19.68 19.77
C ALA A 305 -19.71 -20.77 19.41
N CYS A 306 -20.97 -20.38 19.25
CA CYS A 306 -22.03 -21.30 18.80
C CYS A 306 -21.74 -21.87 17.41
N THR A 307 -21.26 -21.02 16.50
CA THR A 307 -20.84 -21.48 15.17
C THR A 307 -19.72 -22.52 15.27
N THR A 308 -18.69 -22.25 16.08
CA THR A 308 -17.55 -23.16 16.26
C THR A 308 -17.98 -24.54 16.73
N LEU A 309 -18.93 -24.62 17.65
CA LEU A 309 -19.43 -25.89 18.21
C LEU A 309 -20.14 -26.76 17.15
N LEU A 310 -20.61 -26.22 16.06
CA LEU A 310 -21.23 -27.00 14.98
C LEU A 310 -20.23 -27.92 14.26
N ALA A 311 -18.93 -27.61 14.35
CA ALA A 311 -17.86 -28.45 13.83
C ALA A 311 -17.28 -29.42 14.87
N LYS A 312 -17.95 -29.63 16.01
CA LYS A 312 -17.44 -30.41 17.16
C LYS A 312 -16.91 -31.80 16.77
N GLU A 313 -17.57 -32.50 15.87
CA GLU A 313 -17.15 -33.84 15.42
C GLU A 313 -15.79 -33.85 14.72
N TYR A 314 -15.38 -32.73 14.12
CA TYR A 314 -14.09 -32.58 13.41
C TYR A 314 -12.98 -32.05 14.30
N ILE A 315 -13.32 -31.29 15.36
CA ILE A 315 -12.35 -30.59 16.19
C ILE A 315 -12.17 -31.19 17.58
N ASN A 316 -13.09 -32.08 18.04
CA ASN A 316 -13.00 -32.71 19.35
C ASN A 316 -12.07 -33.93 19.33
N ASN A 317 -10.80 -33.70 19.12
CA ASN A 317 -9.74 -34.70 19.06
C ASN A 317 -8.45 -34.13 19.71
N ASN A 318 -7.37 -34.90 19.69
CA ASN A 318 -6.09 -34.52 20.30
C ASN A 318 -5.21 -33.63 19.44
N LYS A 319 -5.69 -33.15 18.30
CA LYS A 319 -4.94 -32.25 17.41
C LYS A 319 -5.02 -30.81 17.91
N HIS A 320 -4.01 -30.02 17.59
CA HIS A 320 -4.03 -28.58 17.83
C HIS A 320 -5.16 -27.92 17.04
N LEU A 321 -5.88 -26.99 17.66
CA LEU A 321 -6.96 -26.25 17.02
C LEU A 321 -6.59 -24.79 16.87
N LEU A 322 -6.56 -24.31 15.61
CA LEU A 322 -6.49 -22.89 15.30
C LEU A 322 -7.85 -22.44 14.76
N ILE A 323 -8.43 -21.41 15.37
CA ILE A 323 -9.65 -20.78 14.89
C ILE A 323 -9.26 -19.45 14.21
N ALA A 324 -9.55 -19.32 12.92
CA ALA A 324 -9.21 -18.13 12.15
C ALA A 324 -10.48 -17.45 11.61
N ASN A 325 -10.51 -16.13 11.62
CA ASN A 325 -11.56 -15.36 10.97
C ASN A 325 -11.43 -15.43 9.45
N SER A 326 -12.55 -15.44 8.75
CA SER A 326 -12.60 -15.51 7.27
C SER A 326 -12.27 -14.20 6.56
N ASP A 327 -11.88 -13.15 7.28
CA ASP A 327 -11.75 -11.77 6.80
C ASP A 327 -10.65 -10.96 7.51
N GLN A 328 -9.71 -11.63 8.15
CA GLN A 328 -8.56 -10.98 8.78
C GLN A 328 -7.25 -11.32 8.05
N PHE A 329 -6.46 -10.29 7.81
CA PHE A 329 -5.08 -10.38 7.39
C PHE A 329 -4.20 -9.89 8.54
N VAL A 330 -3.16 -10.65 8.87
CA VAL A 330 -2.25 -10.33 9.98
C VAL A 330 -0.81 -10.26 9.44
N GLU A 331 -0.09 -9.21 9.79
CA GLU A 331 1.35 -9.16 9.56
C GLU A 331 2.07 -9.92 10.68
N TRP A 332 2.52 -11.13 10.41
CA TRP A 332 3.10 -12.02 11.41
C TRP A 332 4.16 -12.96 10.79
N ASP A 333 4.97 -13.57 11.64
CA ASP A 333 5.77 -14.74 11.30
C ASP A 333 4.98 -16.00 11.70
N SER A 334 4.25 -16.55 10.74
CA SER A 334 3.40 -17.72 10.95
C SER A 334 4.20 -18.94 11.41
N ASN A 335 5.42 -19.14 10.88
CA ASN A 335 6.26 -20.29 11.25
C ASN A 335 6.75 -20.19 12.69
N SER A 336 7.18 -19.00 13.13
CA SER A 336 7.55 -18.78 14.54
C SER A 336 6.37 -19.01 15.48
N PHE A 337 5.16 -18.55 15.09
CA PHE A 337 3.96 -18.79 15.88
C PHE A 337 3.65 -20.28 16.02
N TYR A 338 3.57 -21.02 14.90
CA TYR A 338 3.29 -22.46 14.95
C TYR A 338 4.35 -23.22 15.72
N TYR A 339 5.63 -22.85 15.56
CA TYR A 339 6.71 -23.45 16.31
C TYR A 339 6.55 -23.26 17.82
N SER A 340 6.30 -22.03 18.28
CA SER A 340 6.09 -21.73 19.69
C SER A 340 4.89 -22.47 20.27
N MET A 341 3.75 -22.48 19.54
CA MET A 341 2.53 -23.17 20.00
C MET A 341 2.72 -24.68 20.14
N THR A 342 3.57 -25.31 19.34
CA THR A 342 3.79 -26.76 19.38
C THR A 342 4.90 -27.20 20.34
N ASN A 343 5.94 -26.38 20.51
CA ASN A 343 7.11 -26.78 21.31
C ASN A 343 7.05 -26.32 22.78
N ASP A 344 6.34 -25.23 23.06
CA ASP A 344 6.31 -24.68 24.41
C ASP A 344 5.18 -25.27 25.30
N ASN A 345 4.48 -26.32 24.82
CA ASN A 345 3.34 -26.96 25.50
C ASN A 345 2.32 -25.95 26.07
N LEU A 346 1.99 -24.93 25.26
CA LEU A 346 1.05 -23.91 25.64
C LEU A 346 -0.39 -24.44 25.53
N ASP A 347 -1.22 -24.18 26.55
CA ASP A 347 -2.64 -24.52 26.54
C ASP A 347 -3.46 -23.60 25.62
N GLY A 348 -2.89 -22.50 25.16
CA GLY A 348 -3.51 -21.55 24.24
C GLY A 348 -2.60 -20.34 23.95
N GLY A 349 -2.90 -19.64 22.86
CA GLY A 349 -2.17 -18.47 22.41
C GLY A 349 -3.10 -17.44 21.77
#